data_55eafc5e3cff9fb63911a58d0f6508a2
#
_entry.id   55eafc5e3cff9fb63911a58d0f6508a2
#
_cell.length_a   1.000
_cell.length_b   1.000
_cell.length_c   1.000
_cell.angle_alpha   90.00
_cell.angle_beta   90.00
_cell.angle_gamma   90.00
#
_symmetry.space_group_name_H-M   'P 1'
#
loop_
_entity.id
_entity.type
_entity.pdbx_description
1 polymer ?
#
loop_
_entity_poly.entity_id
_entity_poly.type
_entity_poly.pdbx_seq_one_letter_code
_entity_poly.pdbx_strand_id
1 'polypeptide(L)'
;MPKFKAISVVGAQEKHAPLAEQILAGGAVRAGAREKRRGRGTEEEEEYVGPRLTRRILQQARQQQEELEAEHGTGRRPAAPRERITQLGPGVPQDGSDDEDEEWPTLEKAATMTGVGHHAEVVVDPEDERAIEMFMNKNPPARRTLADIIMEKLTEKQTEVETVMSEATGFPVPQLDPRVLEVYRGVREVLSKYRSGKLPKAFKIIPALSNWEQILYVTEPEAWTAAAMYQATRIFASNLKERMAQRFFNLVLLPRVRDDIAEYKRLNFHLYMALKKALFKPGAWFKGILIPLCESGTCTLREAIIVGSIITKCSIPVLHSSAAMLKIAEMEYSGANSIFLRLLLDKKYALPYRVLDALVFHFLRFRTEKRELPVLWHQCLLTLAQRYKADLATEQKEALLDLLRLQPHPQLSPEIRRELQSAVPRDVEDVPITMD
;
A
#
# COMPACT_ATOMS: atom_id res chain seq x y z
N MET A 1 -18.63 -75.71 -4.14
CA MET A 1 -17.53 -75.04 -4.81
C MET A 1 -17.60 -73.58 -4.40
N PRO A 2 -16.71 -73.06 -3.54
CA PRO A 2 -16.70 -71.67 -3.17
C PRO A 2 -15.83 -70.84 -4.12
N LYS A 3 -16.35 -69.69 -4.56
CA LYS A 3 -15.67 -68.75 -5.44
C LYS A 3 -14.71 -67.88 -4.55
N PHE A 4 -13.43 -68.01 -4.80
CA PHE A 4 -12.40 -67.13 -4.25
C PHE A 4 -12.51 -65.73 -4.87
N LYS A 5 -12.73 -64.73 -4.08
CA LYS A 5 -12.53 -63.33 -4.45
C LYS A 5 -11.05 -62.99 -4.26
N ALA A 6 -10.35 -62.73 -5.35
CA ALA A 6 -9.03 -62.15 -5.33
C ALA A 6 -9.13 -60.70 -4.86
N ILE A 7 -8.57 -60.39 -3.68
CA ILE A 7 -8.39 -59.05 -3.15
C ILE A 7 -7.07 -58.53 -3.74
N SER A 8 -7.16 -57.58 -4.65
CA SER A 8 -5.96 -56.89 -5.18
C SER A 8 -5.38 -55.98 -4.12
N VAL A 9 -4.18 -56.31 -3.65
CA VAL A 9 -3.39 -55.58 -2.64
C VAL A 9 -2.55 -54.45 -3.28
N VAL A 10 -2.95 -53.90 -4.41
CA VAL A 10 -2.14 -52.92 -5.18
C VAL A 10 -2.49 -51.44 -4.85
N GLY A 11 -3.37 -51.20 -3.90
CA GLY A 11 -3.85 -49.79 -3.69
C GLY A 11 -3.26 -49.03 -2.52
N ALA A 12 -2.35 -49.59 -1.73
CA ALA A 12 -1.96 -48.97 -0.44
C ALA A 12 -0.57 -48.30 -0.41
N GLN A 13 0.30 -48.53 -1.38
CA GLN A 13 1.68 -48.00 -1.39
C GLN A 13 1.86 -46.71 -2.19
N GLU A 14 0.95 -46.37 -3.08
CA GLU A 14 1.09 -45.19 -3.95
C GLU A 14 0.67 -43.85 -3.32
N LYS A 15 0.16 -43.85 -2.09
CA LYS A 15 -0.32 -42.63 -1.43
C LYS A 15 0.77 -41.76 -0.79
N HIS A 16 2.00 -42.24 -0.70
CA HIS A 16 3.09 -41.60 -0.01
C HIS A 16 4.42 -41.50 -0.78
N ALA A 17 4.36 -41.73 -2.09
CA ALA A 17 5.52 -41.58 -2.95
C ALA A 17 5.88 -40.08 -3.12
N PRO A 18 7.18 -39.70 -3.13
CA PRO A 18 7.61 -38.33 -3.42
C PRO A 18 7.07 -37.84 -4.76
N LEU A 19 6.78 -36.55 -4.87
CA LEU A 19 6.17 -35.92 -6.08
C LEU A 19 6.96 -36.24 -7.36
N ALA A 20 8.29 -36.38 -7.27
CA ALA A 20 9.16 -36.74 -8.37
C ALA A 20 8.88 -38.14 -8.94
N GLU A 21 8.58 -39.13 -8.08
CA GLU A 21 8.21 -40.50 -8.51
C GLU A 21 6.81 -40.56 -9.10
N GLN A 22 5.88 -39.72 -8.60
CA GLN A 22 4.51 -39.62 -9.16
C GLN A 22 4.53 -39.00 -10.56
N ILE A 23 5.45 -38.08 -10.84
CA ILE A 23 5.60 -37.46 -12.17
C ILE A 23 6.24 -38.43 -13.18
N LEU A 24 7.18 -39.25 -12.72
CA LEU A 24 7.86 -40.25 -13.56
C LEU A 24 7.00 -41.50 -13.85
N ALA A 25 6.02 -41.82 -13.00
CA ALA A 25 5.11 -42.95 -13.15
C ALA A 25 3.96 -42.74 -14.17
N GLY A 26 4.02 -41.70 -15.00
CA GLY A 26 3.33 -41.37 -16.25
C GLY A 26 1.94 -42.01 -16.51
N GLY A 27 1.02 -42.04 -15.52
CA GLY A 27 -0.25 -42.70 -15.83
C GLY A 27 -1.45 -42.42 -14.91
N ALA A 28 -1.33 -41.69 -13.82
CA ALA A 28 -2.43 -41.55 -12.88
C ALA A 28 -2.63 -40.15 -12.33
N VAL A 29 -2.69 -39.14 -13.21
CA VAL A 29 -3.25 -37.84 -12.83
C VAL A 29 -4.76 -37.94 -12.83
N ARG A 30 -5.38 -38.04 -11.66
CA ARG A 30 -6.85 -37.99 -11.55
C ARG A 30 -7.30 -36.57 -11.84
N ALA A 31 -7.72 -36.29 -13.07
CA ALA A 31 -8.51 -35.13 -13.41
C ALA A 31 -9.94 -35.32 -12.85
N GLY A 32 -10.26 -34.64 -11.78
CA GLY A 32 -11.62 -34.60 -11.25
C GLY A 32 -11.67 -34.29 -9.76
N ALA A 33 -12.13 -33.12 -9.42
CA ALA A 33 -12.50 -32.76 -8.07
C ALA A 33 -13.65 -33.66 -7.61
N ARG A 34 -13.52 -34.30 -6.44
CA ARG A 34 -14.53 -35.16 -5.84
C ARG A 34 -15.76 -34.30 -5.51
N GLU A 35 -16.87 -34.50 -6.25
CA GLU A 35 -18.13 -33.85 -5.93
C GLU A 35 -18.57 -34.21 -4.50
N LYS A 36 -18.70 -33.20 -3.65
CA LYS A 36 -19.27 -33.32 -2.31
C LYS A 36 -20.77 -33.59 -2.46
N ARG A 37 -21.25 -34.82 -2.15
CA ARG A 37 -22.67 -35.13 -2.04
C ARG A 37 -23.30 -34.17 -1.03
N ARG A 38 -24.20 -33.30 -1.51
CA ARG A 38 -25.05 -32.42 -0.69
C ARG A 38 -25.98 -33.29 0.17
N GLY A 39 -25.65 -33.46 1.42
CA GLY A 39 -26.59 -33.84 2.47
C GLY A 39 -27.39 -32.60 2.86
N ARG A 40 -28.70 -32.71 2.82
CA ARG A 40 -29.70 -31.70 3.20
C ARG A 40 -29.71 -31.60 4.72
N GLY A 41 -29.55 -30.41 5.26
CA GLY A 41 -29.83 -30.13 6.69
C GLY A 41 -28.88 -29.12 7.30
N THR A 42 -29.42 -27.93 7.53
CA THR A 42 -29.23 -27.00 8.66
C THR A 42 -27.83 -26.64 9.14
N GLU A 43 -27.69 -25.32 9.30
CA GLU A 43 -26.78 -24.58 10.15
C GLU A 43 -25.37 -24.32 9.59
N GLU A 44 -25.09 -23.03 9.46
CA GLU A 44 -23.81 -22.41 9.16
C GLU A 44 -22.81 -22.78 10.27
N GLU A 45 -22.10 -23.90 10.09
CA GLU A 45 -20.90 -24.16 10.88
C GLU A 45 -19.70 -23.51 10.16
N GLU A 46 -19.19 -22.47 10.77
CA GLU A 46 -17.87 -21.93 10.47
C GLU A 46 -16.85 -23.09 10.48
N GLU A 47 -16.06 -23.17 9.43
CA GLU A 47 -15.10 -24.26 9.19
C GLU A 47 -13.89 -24.13 10.15
N TYR A 48 -14.10 -24.43 11.44
CA TYR A 48 -13.01 -24.54 12.40
C TYR A 48 -12.25 -25.83 12.21
N VAL A 49 -10.94 -25.70 12.11
CA VAL A 49 -10.03 -26.85 12.03
C VAL A 49 -10.19 -27.69 13.29
N GLY A 50 -10.67 -28.91 13.15
CA GLY A 50 -10.99 -29.79 14.29
C GLY A 50 -9.78 -29.98 15.24
N PRO A 51 -9.99 -30.08 16.57
CA PRO A 51 -8.93 -30.09 17.59
C PRO A 51 -7.89 -31.22 17.41
N ARG A 52 -8.23 -32.31 16.73
CA ARG A 52 -7.30 -33.39 16.37
C ARG A 52 -6.35 -32.97 15.24
N LEU A 53 -6.83 -32.18 14.28
CA LEU A 53 -6.01 -31.69 13.16
C LEU A 53 -5.08 -30.58 13.64
N THR A 54 -5.56 -29.70 14.50
CA THR A 54 -4.74 -28.64 15.14
C THR A 54 -3.58 -29.22 15.93
N ARG A 55 -3.81 -30.26 16.74
CA ARG A 55 -2.73 -30.95 17.48
C ARG A 55 -1.70 -31.57 16.55
N ARG A 56 -2.12 -32.16 15.44
CA ARG A 56 -1.24 -32.77 14.45
C ARG A 56 -0.38 -31.72 13.72
N ILE A 57 -0.98 -30.59 13.37
CA ILE A 57 -0.29 -29.45 12.74
C ILE A 57 0.77 -28.88 13.69
N LEU A 58 0.40 -28.67 14.96
CA LEU A 58 1.33 -28.16 15.99
C LEU A 58 2.48 -29.13 16.29
N GLN A 59 2.20 -30.44 16.29
CA GLN A 59 3.23 -31.47 16.50
C GLN A 59 4.20 -31.51 15.31
N GLN A 60 3.70 -31.38 14.10
CA GLN A 60 4.50 -31.37 12.88
C GLN A 60 5.33 -30.08 12.75
N ALA A 61 4.77 -28.92 13.15
CA ALA A 61 5.49 -27.66 13.21
C ALA A 61 6.63 -27.69 14.23
N ARG A 62 6.44 -28.31 15.42
CA ARG A 62 7.51 -28.49 16.41
C ARG A 62 8.62 -29.39 15.91
N GLN A 63 8.27 -30.47 15.23
CA GLN A 63 9.23 -31.40 14.66
C GLN A 63 10.07 -30.73 13.57
N GLN A 64 9.47 -29.92 12.71
CA GLN A 64 10.20 -29.12 11.72
C GLN A 64 11.09 -28.05 12.37
N GLN A 65 10.64 -27.47 13.47
CA GLN A 65 11.46 -26.49 14.19
C GLN A 65 12.66 -27.15 14.86
N GLU A 66 12.49 -28.34 15.45
CA GLU A 66 13.58 -29.14 16.01
C GLU A 66 14.57 -29.62 14.94
N GLU A 67 14.09 -30.00 13.75
CA GLU A 67 14.94 -30.37 12.61
C GLU A 67 15.75 -29.18 12.10
N LEU A 68 15.12 -27.99 11.97
CA LEU A 68 15.79 -26.75 11.57
C LEU A 68 16.82 -26.27 12.62
N GLU A 69 16.51 -26.43 13.90
CA GLU A 69 17.47 -26.15 14.99
C GLU A 69 18.63 -27.14 15.03
N ALA A 70 18.40 -28.41 14.66
CA ALA A 70 19.45 -29.43 14.55
C ALA A 70 20.38 -29.21 13.34
N GLU A 71 19.81 -28.70 12.20
CA GLU A 71 20.59 -28.43 10.98
C GLU A 71 21.34 -27.09 11.01
N HIS A 72 20.78 -26.07 11.68
CA HIS A 72 21.32 -24.69 11.66
C HIS A 72 21.63 -24.11 13.03
N GLY A 73 21.45 -24.85 14.10
CA GLY A 73 21.62 -24.40 15.48
C GLY A 73 23.06 -24.31 15.94
N THR A 74 23.62 -23.12 16.02
CA THR A 74 24.82 -22.85 16.83
C THR A 74 24.41 -22.90 18.30
N GLY A 75 24.86 -23.97 18.97
CA GLY A 75 24.72 -24.34 20.39
C GLY A 75 24.35 -23.28 21.42
N ARG A 76 23.07 -23.06 21.63
CA ARG A 76 22.56 -22.44 22.86
C ARG A 76 21.70 -23.47 23.60
N ARG A 77 22.12 -23.84 24.83
CA ARG A 77 21.36 -24.75 25.68
C ARG A 77 19.96 -24.25 25.93
N PRO A 78 18.93 -25.11 25.81
CA PRO A 78 17.53 -24.71 26.08
C PRO A 78 17.36 -24.48 27.60
N ALA A 79 16.73 -23.32 27.93
CA ALA A 79 16.22 -23.09 29.28
C ALA A 79 14.95 -23.95 29.48
N ALA A 80 14.90 -24.63 30.65
CA ALA A 80 13.81 -25.52 31.01
C ALA A 80 12.40 -24.86 30.89
N PRO A 81 11.38 -25.60 30.43
CA PRO A 81 10.05 -25.09 30.29
C PRO A 81 9.41 -24.83 31.66
N ARG A 82 8.99 -23.60 31.91
CA ARG A 82 8.12 -23.27 33.03
C ARG A 82 6.70 -23.68 32.67
N GLU A 83 6.16 -24.67 33.38
CA GLU A 83 4.76 -25.07 33.33
C GLU A 83 3.88 -23.91 33.81
N ARG A 84 3.07 -23.37 32.89
CA ARG A 84 1.93 -22.48 33.23
C ARG A 84 0.70 -23.36 33.35
N ILE A 85 0.22 -23.52 34.57
CA ILE A 85 -1.07 -24.13 34.88
C ILE A 85 -2.15 -23.12 34.47
N THR A 86 -2.89 -23.42 33.42
CA THR A 86 -4.09 -22.67 33.01
C THR A 86 -5.31 -23.36 33.63
N GLN A 87 -5.90 -22.74 34.65
CA GLN A 87 -7.21 -23.10 35.13
C GLN A 87 -8.28 -22.57 34.15
N LEU A 88 -9.04 -23.47 33.55
CA LEU A 88 -10.23 -23.17 32.78
C LEU A 88 -11.41 -23.01 33.76
N GLY A 89 -11.92 -21.77 33.92
CA GLY A 89 -13.22 -21.48 34.48
C GLY A 89 -14.18 -21.01 33.37
N PRO A 90 -15.49 -21.30 33.48
CA PRO A 90 -16.43 -21.03 32.42
C PRO A 90 -16.93 -19.56 32.45
N GLY A 91 -16.96 -18.97 31.26
CA GLY A 91 -17.84 -17.85 30.97
C GLY A 91 -17.23 -16.48 30.86
N VAL A 92 -17.46 -15.93 29.75
CA VAL A 92 -17.64 -14.57 29.21
C VAL A 92 -16.89 -14.43 27.91
N PRO A 93 -17.51 -14.06 26.78
CA PRO A 93 -16.84 -13.82 25.51
C PRO A 93 -15.97 -12.58 25.66
N GLN A 94 -14.68 -12.78 25.73
CA GLN A 94 -13.69 -11.72 25.74
C GLN A 94 -13.38 -11.40 24.30
N ASP A 95 -13.88 -10.24 23.90
CA ASP A 95 -13.54 -9.50 22.71
C ASP A 95 -12.03 -9.62 22.43
N GLY A 96 -11.68 -10.29 21.34
CA GLY A 96 -10.31 -10.58 20.94
C GLY A 96 -9.57 -9.30 20.54
N SER A 97 -9.14 -8.55 21.53
CA SER A 97 -8.12 -7.53 21.40
C SER A 97 -6.78 -8.24 21.18
N ASP A 98 -6.34 -8.26 19.96
CA ASP A 98 -5.01 -8.67 19.50
C ASP A 98 -3.96 -7.68 20.03
N ASP A 99 -3.78 -7.69 21.35
CA ASP A 99 -2.67 -7.02 22.04
C ASP A 99 -1.46 -7.98 22.03
N GLU A 100 -0.96 -8.32 20.83
CA GLU A 100 0.40 -8.79 20.73
C GLU A 100 1.29 -7.60 21.13
N ASP A 101 1.91 -7.70 22.29
CA ASP A 101 3.02 -6.86 22.74
C ASP A 101 4.19 -7.08 21.75
N GLU A 102 4.09 -6.50 20.55
CA GLU A 102 5.22 -6.35 19.65
C GLU A 102 6.22 -5.44 20.36
N GLU A 103 7.19 -6.06 21.01
CA GLU A 103 8.37 -5.40 21.56
C GLU A 103 8.99 -4.57 20.44
N TRP A 104 8.96 -3.24 20.59
CA TRP A 104 9.48 -2.30 19.61
C TRP A 104 10.90 -2.68 19.22
N PRO A 105 11.19 -2.93 17.95
CA PRO A 105 12.57 -3.11 17.55
C PRO A 105 13.33 -1.83 17.90
N THR A 106 14.43 -2.00 18.61
CA THR A 106 15.37 -0.89 18.87
C THR A 106 15.70 -0.21 17.54
N LEU A 107 16.00 1.10 17.58
CA LEU A 107 16.25 1.93 16.38
C LEU A 107 17.27 1.25 15.43
N GLU A 108 18.27 0.55 15.97
CA GLU A 108 19.28 -0.23 15.23
C GLU A 108 18.68 -1.47 14.56
N LYS A 109 17.77 -2.17 15.24
CA LYS A 109 17.10 -3.37 14.71
C LYS A 109 16.08 -3.00 13.63
N ALA A 110 15.41 -1.86 13.77
CA ALA A 110 14.50 -1.31 12.77
C ALA A 110 15.24 -0.83 11.50
N ALA A 111 16.42 -0.23 11.64
CA ALA A 111 17.29 0.17 10.54
C ALA A 111 17.82 -1.04 9.75
N THR A 112 18.18 -2.14 10.43
CA THR A 112 18.62 -3.38 9.78
C THR A 112 17.48 -4.14 9.09
N MET A 113 16.27 -4.15 9.65
CA MET A 113 15.11 -4.81 9.03
C MET A 113 14.58 -4.09 7.78
N THR A 114 14.82 -2.79 7.64
CA THR A 114 14.37 -2.02 6.47
C THR A 114 15.41 -1.91 5.36
N GLY A 115 16.64 -2.36 5.61
CA GLY A 115 17.72 -2.42 4.60
C GLY A 115 18.19 -1.06 4.04
N VAL A 116 17.67 0.04 4.57
CA VAL A 116 18.14 1.40 4.26
C VAL A 116 17.96 2.21 5.54
N GLY A 117 19.05 2.75 6.05
CA GLY A 117 19.00 3.71 7.15
C GLY A 117 18.16 4.92 6.74
N HIS A 118 16.88 4.93 7.11
CA HIS A 118 15.96 6.06 6.84
C HIS A 118 16.35 7.34 7.59
N HIS A 119 17.40 7.26 8.38
CA HIS A 119 18.08 8.43 8.95
C HIS A 119 19.21 8.94 8.05
N ALA A 120 19.54 8.23 6.96
CA ALA A 120 20.48 8.76 5.98
C ALA A 120 19.87 10.00 5.33
N GLU A 121 20.60 11.07 5.33
CA GLU A 121 20.28 12.26 4.56
C GLU A 121 20.09 11.83 3.10
N VAL A 122 18.95 12.19 2.53
CA VAL A 122 18.69 11.90 1.12
C VAL A 122 19.60 12.80 0.31
N VAL A 123 20.66 12.23 -0.26
CA VAL A 123 21.55 12.94 -1.18
C VAL A 123 20.76 13.15 -2.47
N VAL A 124 20.59 14.42 -2.83
CA VAL A 124 19.88 14.85 -4.03
C VAL A 124 20.87 15.54 -4.94
N ASP A 125 20.86 15.19 -6.21
CA ASP A 125 21.65 15.87 -7.21
C ASP A 125 21.11 17.31 -7.40
N PRO A 126 21.94 18.35 -7.24
CA PRO A 126 21.49 19.73 -7.37
C PRO A 126 21.06 20.10 -8.79
N GLU A 127 21.53 19.40 -9.82
CA GLU A 127 21.09 19.62 -11.19
C GLU A 127 19.67 19.09 -11.41
N ASP A 128 19.38 17.87 -10.91
CA ASP A 128 18.05 17.29 -10.94
C ASP A 128 17.04 18.11 -10.11
N GLU A 129 17.46 18.65 -8.95
CA GLU A 129 16.62 19.50 -8.11
C GLU A 129 16.21 20.78 -8.86
N ARG A 130 17.16 21.49 -9.51
CA ARG A 130 16.89 22.68 -10.32
C ARG A 130 15.99 22.37 -11.52
N ALA A 131 16.25 21.27 -12.20
CA ALA A 131 15.45 20.85 -13.36
C ALA A 131 13.99 20.56 -12.96
N ILE A 132 13.76 19.98 -11.78
CA ILE A 132 12.42 19.74 -11.24
C ILE A 132 11.76 21.06 -10.82
N GLU A 133 12.49 21.98 -10.18
CA GLU A 133 11.98 23.28 -9.76
C GLU A 133 11.42 24.10 -10.92
N MET A 134 11.99 23.99 -12.12
CA MET A 134 11.46 24.67 -13.33
C MET A 134 10.05 24.22 -13.70
N PHE A 135 9.65 23.02 -13.30
CA PHE A 135 8.32 22.45 -13.55
C PHE A 135 7.41 22.47 -12.32
N MET A 136 7.83 23.10 -11.23
CA MET A 136 6.97 23.29 -10.06
C MET A 136 5.95 24.40 -10.29
N ASN A 137 4.77 24.21 -9.70
CA ASN A 137 3.73 25.21 -9.71
C ASN A 137 4.12 26.39 -8.79
N LYS A 138 4.23 27.59 -9.37
CA LYS A 138 4.56 28.82 -8.63
C LYS A 138 3.40 29.35 -7.78
N ASN A 139 2.17 29.03 -8.16
CA ASN A 139 0.95 29.41 -7.46
C ASN A 139 0.11 28.18 -7.12
N PRO A 140 0.54 27.40 -6.09
CA PRO A 140 -0.20 26.21 -5.71
C PRO A 140 -1.57 26.58 -5.14
N PRO A 141 -2.62 25.79 -5.43
CA PRO A 141 -3.92 25.99 -4.83
C PRO A 141 -3.83 25.86 -3.30
N ALA A 142 -4.55 26.71 -2.59
CA ALA A 142 -4.61 26.66 -1.13
C ALA A 142 -5.08 25.26 -0.69
N ARG A 143 -4.33 24.63 0.22
CA ARG A 143 -4.70 23.31 0.75
C ARG A 143 -5.86 23.47 1.72
N ARG A 144 -6.89 22.68 1.53
CA ARG A 144 -7.96 22.54 2.53
C ARG A 144 -7.39 21.86 3.77
N THR A 145 -7.48 22.53 4.88
CA THR A 145 -7.09 21.98 6.20
C THR A 145 -8.25 21.21 6.84
N LEU A 146 -7.95 20.44 7.87
CA LEU A 146 -8.99 19.78 8.67
C LEU A 146 -9.93 20.81 9.31
N ALA A 147 -9.40 21.97 9.72
CA ALA A 147 -10.17 23.09 10.24
C ALA A 147 -11.16 23.63 9.21
N ASP A 148 -10.73 23.86 7.97
CA ASP A 148 -11.59 24.38 6.90
C ASP A 148 -12.78 23.45 6.62
N ILE A 149 -12.54 22.14 6.57
CA ILE A 149 -13.60 21.16 6.34
C ILE A 149 -14.60 21.12 7.51
N ILE A 150 -14.12 21.28 8.74
CA ILE A 150 -15.00 21.33 9.90
C ILE A 150 -15.81 22.61 9.91
N MET A 151 -15.19 23.74 9.59
CA MET A 151 -15.88 25.03 9.47
C MET A 151 -16.94 24.97 8.34
N GLU A 152 -16.60 24.44 7.17
CA GLU A 152 -17.53 24.22 6.06
C GLU A 152 -18.74 23.37 6.50
N LYS A 153 -18.52 22.26 7.18
CA LYS A 153 -19.59 21.40 7.73
C LYS A 153 -20.42 22.08 8.81
N LEU A 154 -19.81 22.93 9.64
CA LEU A 154 -20.54 23.69 10.64
C LEU A 154 -21.43 24.75 10.00
N THR A 155 -20.92 25.46 8.99
CA THR A 155 -21.70 26.45 8.24
C THR A 155 -22.82 25.81 7.41
N GLU A 156 -22.57 24.68 6.73
CA GLU A 156 -23.60 23.90 6.03
C GLU A 156 -24.72 23.49 6.97
N LYS A 157 -24.38 22.95 8.15
CA LYS A 157 -25.36 22.55 9.17
C LYS A 157 -26.07 23.77 9.77
N GLN A 158 -25.41 24.89 9.94
CA GLN A 158 -26.05 26.12 10.39
C GLN A 158 -27.04 26.66 9.37
N THR A 159 -26.71 26.64 8.09
CA THR A 159 -27.62 27.03 7.00
C THR A 159 -28.79 26.05 6.85
N GLU A 160 -28.55 24.75 6.97
CA GLU A 160 -29.62 23.75 7.01
C GLU A 160 -30.55 23.95 8.20
N VAL A 161 -29.99 24.24 9.38
CA VAL A 161 -30.78 24.53 10.60
C VAL A 161 -31.53 25.84 10.49
N GLU A 162 -30.97 26.90 9.91
CA GLU A 162 -31.67 28.15 9.66
C GLU A 162 -32.82 27.98 8.63
N THR A 163 -32.62 27.14 7.61
CA THR A 163 -33.64 26.79 6.63
C THR A 163 -34.78 25.97 7.28
N VAL A 164 -34.45 25.02 8.16
CA VAL A 164 -35.41 24.20 8.89
C VAL A 164 -36.05 24.95 10.05
N MET A 165 -35.37 25.94 10.67
CA MET A 165 -35.94 26.79 11.73
C MET A 165 -36.94 27.78 11.23
N SER A 166 -37.00 28.08 9.91
CA SER A 166 -38.11 28.82 9.33
C SER A 166 -39.40 27.99 9.30
N GLU A 167 -39.35 26.68 9.45
CA GLU A 167 -40.51 25.77 9.33
C GLU A 167 -40.85 24.97 10.62
N ALA A 168 -39.95 24.79 11.60
CA ALA A 168 -40.30 24.04 12.83
C ALA A 168 -39.28 24.21 13.99
N THR A 169 -39.84 24.44 15.16
CA THR A 169 -39.23 24.48 16.46
C THR A 169 -38.05 23.50 16.74
N GLY A 170 -36.88 24.08 16.96
CA GLY A 170 -35.97 23.72 18.05
C GLY A 170 -35.40 22.31 18.16
N PHE A 171 -34.46 21.91 17.25
CA PHE A 171 -33.47 20.89 17.62
C PHE A 171 -32.10 21.54 17.74
N PRO A 172 -31.43 21.45 18.92
CA PRO A 172 -30.10 22.02 19.09
C PRO A 172 -29.10 21.29 18.19
N VAL A 173 -28.28 22.07 17.48
CA VAL A 173 -27.04 21.57 16.85
C VAL A 173 -26.31 20.73 17.88
N PRO A 174 -25.89 19.49 17.59
CA PRO A 174 -25.17 18.66 18.54
C PRO A 174 -23.81 19.30 18.82
N GLN A 175 -23.79 20.22 19.77
CA GLN A 175 -22.56 20.65 20.38
C GLN A 175 -21.97 19.44 21.11
N LEU A 176 -20.69 19.17 20.90
CA LEU A 176 -19.99 18.14 21.64
C LEU A 176 -20.16 18.41 23.13
N ASP A 177 -20.59 17.41 23.88
CA ASP A 177 -20.74 17.49 25.33
C ASP A 177 -19.43 18.01 25.94
N PRO A 178 -19.45 19.04 26.82
CA PRO A 178 -18.25 19.61 27.43
C PRO A 178 -17.38 18.56 28.13
N ARG A 179 -17.98 17.51 28.69
CA ARG A 179 -17.26 16.37 29.28
C ARG A 179 -16.45 15.59 28.23
N VAL A 180 -17.00 15.42 27.03
CA VAL A 180 -16.31 14.76 25.91
C VAL A 180 -15.12 15.60 25.45
N LEU A 181 -15.29 16.92 25.36
CA LEU A 181 -14.21 17.85 25.03
C LEU A 181 -13.05 17.78 26.03
N GLU A 182 -13.36 17.72 27.34
CA GLU A 182 -12.36 17.62 28.39
C GLU A 182 -11.55 16.32 28.28
N VAL A 183 -12.23 15.18 28.06
CA VAL A 183 -11.57 13.89 27.86
C VAL A 183 -10.62 13.93 26.67
N TYR A 184 -11.04 14.49 25.51
CA TYR A 184 -10.18 14.51 24.32
C TYR A 184 -9.07 15.57 24.39
N ARG A 185 -9.21 16.64 25.19
CA ARG A 185 -8.09 17.51 25.55
C ARG A 185 -7.05 16.76 26.37
N GLY A 186 -7.48 15.92 27.34
CA GLY A 186 -6.56 15.03 28.05
C GLY A 186 -5.85 14.03 27.12
N VAL A 187 -6.55 13.49 26.14
CA VAL A 187 -5.94 12.64 25.10
C VAL A 187 -4.89 13.40 24.28
N ARG A 188 -5.13 14.66 23.92
CA ARG A 188 -4.14 15.53 23.25
C ARG A 188 -2.85 15.60 24.04
N GLU A 189 -2.92 15.88 25.35
CA GLU A 189 -1.72 15.96 26.20
C GLU A 189 -0.92 14.67 26.25
N VAL A 190 -1.59 13.53 26.25
CA VAL A 190 -0.94 12.21 26.19
C VAL A 190 -0.26 12.03 24.85
N LEU A 191 -0.92 12.34 23.71
CA LEU A 191 -0.39 12.15 22.37
C LEU A 191 0.77 13.09 22.04
N SER A 192 0.78 14.31 22.59
CA SER A 192 1.88 15.28 22.41
C SER A 192 3.17 14.87 23.12
N LYS A 193 3.09 13.99 24.12
CA LYS A 193 4.24 13.47 24.89
C LYS A 193 4.48 11.98 24.65
N TYR A 194 3.67 11.34 23.81
CA TYR A 194 3.72 9.91 23.59
C TYR A 194 5.04 9.46 22.95
N ARG A 195 5.66 8.43 23.53
CA ARG A 195 6.87 7.78 22.97
C ARG A 195 6.61 6.30 22.66
N SER A 196 6.02 5.58 23.61
CA SER A 196 5.73 4.14 23.47
C SER A 196 4.64 3.73 24.46
N GLY A 197 4.12 2.51 24.35
CA GLY A 197 3.15 1.95 25.27
C GLY A 197 1.71 2.02 24.77
N LYS A 198 0.76 1.72 25.69
CA LYS A 198 -0.67 1.61 25.36
C LYS A 198 -1.30 2.99 25.18
N LEU A 199 -2.01 3.17 24.05
CA LEU A 199 -2.80 4.38 23.81
C LEU A 199 -4.07 4.41 24.67
N PRO A 200 -4.58 5.61 25.02
CA PRO A 200 -5.86 5.75 25.73
C PRO A 200 -7.00 5.04 25.02
N LYS A 201 -7.85 4.34 25.77
CA LYS A 201 -9.04 3.66 25.20
C LYS A 201 -9.96 4.62 24.45
N ALA A 202 -10.14 5.86 24.96
CA ALA A 202 -10.92 6.92 24.32
C ALA A 202 -10.40 7.24 22.89
N PHE A 203 -9.08 7.18 22.67
CA PHE A 203 -8.50 7.41 21.34
C PHE A 203 -8.82 6.26 20.36
N LYS A 204 -8.79 5.02 20.84
CA LYS A 204 -9.06 3.83 20.00
C LYS A 204 -10.51 3.81 19.47
N ILE A 205 -11.44 4.46 20.16
CA ILE A 205 -12.87 4.51 19.79
C ILE A 205 -13.17 5.55 18.71
N ILE A 206 -12.33 6.57 18.53
CA ILE A 206 -12.55 7.68 17.58
C ILE A 206 -12.99 7.19 16.18
N PRO A 207 -12.36 6.20 15.55
CA PRO A 207 -12.75 5.75 14.21
C PRO A 207 -14.16 5.18 14.09
N ALA A 208 -14.75 4.73 15.21
CA ALA A 208 -16.11 4.19 15.25
C ALA A 208 -17.19 5.27 15.40
N LEU A 209 -16.80 6.51 15.74
CA LEU A 209 -17.73 7.61 15.97
C LEU A 209 -18.15 8.27 14.64
N SER A 210 -19.40 8.68 14.55
CA SER A 210 -19.92 9.37 13.35
C SER A 210 -19.26 10.74 13.12
N ASN A 211 -18.92 11.43 14.20
CA ASN A 211 -18.26 12.74 14.22
C ASN A 211 -16.73 12.65 14.47
N TRP A 212 -16.11 11.56 14.05
CA TRP A 212 -14.69 11.29 14.29
C TRP A 212 -13.74 12.44 13.86
N GLU A 213 -14.08 13.20 12.82
CA GLU A 213 -13.27 14.32 12.33
C GLU A 213 -13.26 15.48 13.33
N GLN A 214 -14.41 15.82 13.91
CA GLN A 214 -14.51 16.89 14.91
C GLN A 214 -13.74 16.52 16.18
N ILE A 215 -13.90 15.27 16.62
CA ILE A 215 -13.20 14.76 17.79
C ILE A 215 -11.69 14.70 17.53
N LEU A 216 -11.28 14.26 16.34
CA LEU A 216 -9.88 14.23 15.93
C LEU A 216 -9.26 15.64 15.96
N TYR A 217 -10.00 16.64 15.50
CA TYR A 217 -9.56 18.05 15.53
C TYR A 217 -9.30 18.55 16.93
N VAL A 218 -10.18 18.19 17.91
CA VAL A 218 -9.99 18.56 19.32
C VAL A 218 -8.69 17.99 19.91
N THR A 219 -8.21 16.85 19.37
CA THR A 219 -6.94 16.25 19.81
C THR A 219 -5.71 16.91 19.19
N GLU A 220 -5.87 17.90 18.31
CA GLU A 220 -4.80 18.63 17.62
C GLU A 220 -3.72 17.72 17.02
N PRO A 221 -4.00 17.06 15.88
CA PRO A 221 -3.06 16.10 15.27
C PRO A 221 -1.68 16.68 14.93
N GLU A 222 -1.60 17.98 14.74
CA GLU A 222 -0.37 18.72 14.45
C GLU A 222 0.63 18.67 15.62
N ALA A 223 0.11 18.64 16.85
CA ALA A 223 0.91 18.57 18.06
C ALA A 223 1.36 17.14 18.45
N TRP A 224 0.90 16.11 17.74
CA TRP A 224 1.24 14.73 18.07
C TRP A 224 2.71 14.42 17.80
N THR A 225 3.30 13.55 18.63
CA THR A 225 4.62 12.98 18.32
C THR A 225 4.56 12.09 17.07
N ALA A 226 5.70 11.90 16.43
CA ALA A 226 5.80 10.98 15.28
C ALA A 226 5.38 9.53 15.64
N ALA A 227 5.71 9.08 16.86
CA ALA A 227 5.31 7.78 17.38
C ALA A 227 3.79 7.68 17.57
N ALA A 228 3.15 8.74 18.10
CA ALA A 228 1.69 8.81 18.20
C ALA A 228 1.02 8.78 16.82
N MET A 229 1.57 9.51 15.84
CA MET A 229 1.07 9.52 14.46
C MET A 229 1.11 8.13 13.83
N TYR A 230 2.17 7.36 14.07
CA TYR A 230 2.26 5.97 13.58
C TYR A 230 1.16 5.09 14.18
N GLN A 231 0.98 5.12 15.50
CA GLN A 231 -0.05 4.34 16.18
C GLN A 231 -1.47 4.78 15.77
N ALA A 232 -1.68 6.09 15.62
CA ALA A 232 -2.92 6.64 15.09
C ALA A 232 -3.20 6.08 13.68
N THR A 233 -2.21 6.15 12.78
CA THR A 233 -2.35 5.62 11.43
C THR A 233 -2.65 4.12 11.42
N ARG A 234 -2.02 3.35 12.31
CA ARG A 234 -2.31 1.91 12.47
C ARG A 234 -3.79 1.67 12.80
N ILE A 235 -4.32 2.39 13.79
CA ILE A 235 -5.71 2.27 14.24
C ILE A 235 -6.70 2.76 13.16
N PHE A 236 -6.46 3.95 12.63
CA PHE A 236 -7.37 4.57 11.65
C PHE A 236 -7.36 3.82 10.30
N ALA A 237 -6.20 3.37 9.83
CA ALA A 237 -6.13 2.56 8.61
C ALA A 237 -6.86 1.23 8.72
N SER A 238 -6.90 0.60 9.91
CA SER A 238 -7.61 -0.65 10.12
C SER A 238 -9.13 -0.45 10.24
N ASN A 239 -9.56 0.53 11.03
CA ASN A 239 -10.95 0.67 11.45
C ASN A 239 -11.81 1.59 10.56
N LEU A 240 -11.24 2.62 9.92
CA LEU A 240 -12.00 3.52 9.06
C LEU A 240 -12.37 2.86 7.72
N LYS A 241 -13.52 3.22 7.15
CA LYS A 241 -13.86 2.90 5.76
C LYS A 241 -12.87 3.58 4.80
N GLU A 242 -12.72 3.06 3.58
CA GLU A 242 -11.71 3.53 2.61
C GLU A 242 -11.77 5.05 2.35
N ARG A 243 -12.97 5.61 2.13
CA ARG A 243 -13.16 7.06 1.92
C ARG A 243 -12.77 7.90 3.15
N MET A 244 -13.05 7.40 4.35
CA MET A 244 -12.69 8.09 5.59
C MET A 244 -11.20 7.98 5.86
N ALA A 245 -10.59 6.82 5.59
CA ALA A 245 -9.15 6.63 5.66
C ALA A 245 -8.41 7.56 4.67
N GLN A 246 -8.92 7.72 3.44
CA GLN A 246 -8.41 8.68 2.47
C GLN A 246 -8.40 10.11 3.03
N ARG A 247 -9.49 10.53 3.71
CA ARG A 247 -9.56 11.87 4.33
C ARG A 247 -8.54 12.03 5.46
N PHE A 248 -8.42 11.02 6.33
CA PHE A 248 -7.40 11.04 7.38
C PHE A 248 -5.97 11.12 6.80
N PHE A 249 -5.67 10.37 5.75
CA PHE A 249 -4.36 10.42 5.12
C PHE A 249 -4.06 11.77 4.48
N ASN A 250 -5.05 12.38 3.83
CA ASN A 250 -4.87 13.67 3.16
C ASN A 250 -4.78 14.84 4.13
N LEU A 251 -5.62 14.85 5.18
CA LEU A 251 -5.78 16.00 6.07
C LEU A 251 -4.83 15.99 7.25
N VAL A 252 -4.37 14.80 7.67
CA VAL A 252 -3.57 14.64 8.88
C VAL A 252 -2.19 14.09 8.58
N LEU A 253 -2.10 12.94 7.89
CA LEU A 253 -0.83 12.26 7.70
C LEU A 253 0.06 12.98 6.68
N LEU A 254 -0.49 13.36 5.52
CA LEU A 254 0.29 13.99 4.44
C LEU A 254 0.87 15.35 4.84
N PRO A 255 0.12 16.29 5.48
CA PRO A 255 0.69 17.53 5.96
C PRO A 255 1.87 17.29 6.91
N ARG A 256 1.66 16.43 7.92
CA ARG A 256 2.70 16.13 8.91
C ARG A 256 3.97 15.55 8.29
N VAL A 257 3.83 14.69 7.29
CA VAL A 257 4.98 14.12 6.56
C VAL A 257 5.72 15.19 5.77
N ARG A 258 5.00 16.08 5.09
CA ARG A 258 5.61 17.18 4.32
C ARG A 258 6.33 18.18 5.20
N ASP A 259 5.73 18.55 6.33
CA ASP A 259 6.33 19.47 7.29
C ASP A 259 7.63 18.89 7.87
N ASP A 260 7.63 17.60 8.26
CA ASP A 260 8.81 16.92 8.77
C ASP A 260 9.96 16.89 7.72
N ILE A 261 9.64 16.61 6.45
CA ILE A 261 10.63 16.60 5.36
C ILE A 261 11.13 18.03 5.07
N ALA A 262 10.26 19.04 5.11
CA ALA A 262 10.61 20.43 4.88
C ALA A 262 11.56 20.95 5.96
N GLU A 263 11.29 20.61 7.22
CA GLU A 263 12.05 21.06 8.39
C GLU A 263 13.41 20.34 8.51
N TYR A 264 13.39 19.00 8.49
CA TYR A 264 14.58 18.19 8.78
C TYR A 264 15.32 17.68 7.54
N LYS A 265 14.82 17.92 6.33
CA LYS A 265 15.35 17.37 5.06
C LYS A 265 15.39 15.84 5.01
N ARG A 266 14.79 15.19 5.97
CA ARG A 266 14.65 13.73 6.13
C ARG A 266 13.31 13.41 6.77
N LEU A 267 12.83 12.19 6.64
CA LEU A 267 11.58 11.76 7.25
C LEU A 267 11.88 10.96 8.53
N ASN A 268 11.16 11.27 9.59
CA ASN A 268 11.20 10.49 10.83
C ASN A 268 10.80 9.04 10.56
N PHE A 269 11.50 8.08 11.20
CA PHE A 269 11.23 6.65 11.05
C PHE A 269 9.77 6.27 11.32
N HIS A 270 9.18 6.81 12.39
CA HIS A 270 7.79 6.52 12.73
C HIS A 270 6.82 7.03 11.67
N LEU A 271 7.06 8.19 11.06
CA LEU A 271 6.25 8.71 9.96
C LEU A 271 6.41 7.88 8.69
N TYR A 272 7.63 7.38 8.42
CA TYR A 272 7.85 6.45 7.32
C TYR A 272 7.06 5.13 7.51
N MET A 273 7.09 4.58 8.73
CA MET A 273 6.30 3.40 9.06
C MET A 273 4.79 3.68 9.02
N ALA A 274 4.37 4.90 9.38
CA ALA A 274 2.97 5.33 9.23
C ALA A 274 2.54 5.32 7.75
N LEU A 275 3.33 5.89 6.85
CA LEU A 275 3.07 5.84 5.41
C LEU A 275 3.02 4.40 4.86
N LYS A 276 3.95 3.55 5.31
CA LYS A 276 3.96 2.12 4.94
C LYS A 276 2.71 1.41 5.45
N LYS A 277 2.29 1.68 6.69
CA LYS A 277 1.06 1.08 7.26
C LYS A 277 -0.20 1.60 6.58
N ALA A 278 -0.23 2.87 6.18
CA ALA A 278 -1.35 3.46 5.43
C ALA A 278 -1.61 2.73 4.09
N LEU A 279 -0.59 2.11 3.49
CA LEU A 279 -0.71 1.31 2.26
C LEU A 279 -1.54 0.02 2.46
N PHE A 280 -1.89 -0.35 3.69
CA PHE A 280 -2.88 -1.39 3.98
C PHE A 280 -4.21 -1.15 3.25
N LYS A 281 -4.57 0.13 2.98
CA LYS A 281 -5.70 0.53 2.13
C LYS A 281 -5.17 1.25 0.88
N PRO A 282 -4.76 0.52 -0.16
CA PRO A 282 -4.05 1.09 -1.29
C PRO A 282 -4.88 2.16 -2.03
N GLY A 283 -6.18 1.97 -2.23
CA GLY A 283 -7.03 2.97 -2.84
C GLY A 283 -7.08 4.29 -2.07
N ALA A 284 -7.19 4.21 -0.73
CA ALA A 284 -7.13 5.39 0.13
C ALA A 284 -5.74 6.04 0.14
N TRP A 285 -4.67 5.25 0.08
CA TRP A 285 -3.29 5.72 0.04
C TRP A 285 -3.01 6.52 -1.23
N PHE A 286 -3.35 5.96 -2.39
CA PHE A 286 -3.17 6.67 -3.66
C PHE A 286 -3.96 7.98 -3.70
N LYS A 287 -5.26 7.94 -3.37
CA LYS A 287 -6.15 9.09 -3.41
C LYS A 287 -5.91 10.10 -2.29
N GLY A 288 -5.37 9.67 -1.16
CA GLY A 288 -5.14 10.54 0.01
C GLY A 288 -3.71 11.06 0.14
N ILE A 289 -2.72 10.40 -0.47
CA ILE A 289 -1.31 10.77 -0.34
C ILE A 289 -0.70 11.06 -1.71
N LEU A 290 -0.59 10.06 -2.60
CA LEU A 290 0.18 10.21 -3.84
C LEU A 290 -0.46 11.19 -4.82
N ILE A 291 -1.75 11.03 -5.11
CA ILE A 291 -2.46 11.88 -6.07
C ILE A 291 -2.47 13.36 -5.61
N PRO A 292 -2.84 13.68 -4.36
CA PRO A 292 -2.77 15.06 -3.87
C PRO A 292 -1.36 15.64 -3.86
N LEU A 293 -0.33 14.81 -3.62
CA LEU A 293 1.06 15.24 -3.69
C LEU A 293 1.47 15.61 -5.12
N CYS A 294 1.05 14.83 -6.13
CA CYS A 294 1.26 15.14 -7.54
C CYS A 294 0.45 16.36 -8.00
N GLU A 295 -0.83 16.45 -7.62
CA GLU A 295 -1.74 17.54 -7.99
C GLU A 295 -1.30 18.89 -7.42
N SER A 296 -0.64 18.89 -6.26
CA SER A 296 -0.14 20.13 -5.66
C SER A 296 0.87 20.87 -6.54
N GLY A 297 1.57 20.15 -7.44
CA GLY A 297 2.66 20.70 -8.26
C GLY A 297 3.85 21.22 -7.46
N THR A 298 3.85 21.06 -6.13
CA THR A 298 4.90 21.53 -5.20
C THR A 298 5.70 20.39 -4.58
N CYS A 299 5.60 19.18 -5.13
CA CYS A 299 6.33 18.02 -4.65
C CYS A 299 7.82 18.18 -4.91
N THR A 300 8.61 18.22 -3.85
CA THR A 300 10.07 18.28 -3.95
C THR A 300 10.67 16.94 -4.36
N LEU A 301 11.88 16.97 -4.92
CA LEU A 301 12.61 15.75 -5.28
C LEU A 301 12.79 14.83 -4.05
N ARG A 302 13.07 15.41 -2.89
CA ARG A 302 13.19 14.68 -1.62
C ARG A 302 11.91 13.96 -1.22
N GLU A 303 10.79 14.66 -1.26
CA GLU A 303 9.46 14.06 -0.98
C GLU A 303 9.19 12.92 -1.96
N ALA A 304 9.47 13.12 -3.25
CA ALA A 304 9.26 12.12 -4.28
C ALA A 304 10.12 10.86 -4.07
N ILE A 305 11.40 11.01 -3.69
CA ILE A 305 12.29 9.89 -3.39
C ILE A 305 11.81 9.12 -2.15
N ILE A 306 11.46 9.82 -1.07
CA ILE A 306 11.02 9.20 0.18
C ILE A 306 9.71 8.44 -0.01
N VAL A 307 8.68 9.09 -0.58
CA VAL A 307 7.38 8.45 -0.86
C VAL A 307 7.53 7.36 -1.90
N GLY A 308 8.35 7.58 -2.93
CA GLY A 308 8.67 6.61 -3.97
C GLY A 308 9.34 5.35 -3.42
N SER A 309 10.17 5.47 -2.39
CA SER A 309 10.81 4.31 -1.75
C SER A 309 9.79 3.34 -1.14
N ILE A 310 8.64 3.84 -0.69
CA ILE A 310 7.55 3.00 -0.18
C ILE A 310 6.89 2.24 -1.32
N ILE A 311 6.64 2.93 -2.45
CA ILE A 311 6.12 2.29 -3.67
C ILE A 311 7.04 1.15 -4.10
N THR A 312 8.36 1.37 -4.11
CA THR A 312 9.34 0.38 -4.53
C THR A 312 9.36 -0.85 -3.61
N LYS A 313 9.37 -0.63 -2.28
CA LYS A 313 9.55 -1.70 -1.29
C LYS A 313 8.28 -2.50 -0.99
N CYS A 314 7.09 -1.94 -1.21
CA CYS A 314 5.83 -2.59 -0.89
C CYS A 314 5.18 -3.19 -2.13
N SER A 315 4.47 -4.32 -1.96
CA SER A 315 3.59 -4.86 -2.99
C SER A 315 2.32 -4.01 -3.07
N ILE A 316 1.87 -3.75 -4.29
CA ILE A 316 0.68 -2.93 -4.57
C ILE A 316 -0.20 -3.69 -5.55
N PRO A 317 -1.53 -3.77 -5.33
CA PRO A 317 -2.43 -4.41 -6.29
C PRO A 317 -2.40 -3.69 -7.65
N VAL A 318 -2.36 -4.47 -8.73
CA VAL A 318 -2.24 -3.98 -10.12
C VAL A 318 -3.31 -2.95 -10.46
N LEU A 319 -4.56 -3.18 -10.04
CA LEU A 319 -5.68 -2.29 -10.31
C LEU A 319 -5.44 -0.86 -9.79
N HIS A 320 -4.97 -0.74 -8.55
CA HIS A 320 -4.70 0.57 -7.95
C HIS A 320 -3.48 1.26 -8.57
N SER A 321 -2.45 0.48 -8.90
CA SER A 321 -1.26 0.98 -9.61
C SER A 321 -1.62 1.51 -11.00
N SER A 322 -2.39 0.75 -11.77
CA SER A 322 -2.86 1.14 -13.11
C SER A 322 -3.72 2.39 -13.10
N ALA A 323 -4.68 2.48 -12.14
CA ALA A 323 -5.51 3.66 -11.98
C ALA A 323 -4.70 4.90 -11.57
N ALA A 324 -3.68 4.73 -10.72
CA ALA A 324 -2.79 5.82 -10.34
C ALA A 324 -1.95 6.31 -11.52
N MET A 325 -1.37 5.40 -12.32
CA MET A 325 -0.61 5.76 -13.52
C MET A 325 -1.47 6.51 -14.53
N LEU A 326 -2.70 6.04 -14.78
CA LEU A 326 -3.65 6.72 -15.66
C LEU A 326 -3.90 8.15 -15.18
N LYS A 327 -4.21 8.31 -13.88
CA LYS A 327 -4.49 9.63 -13.31
C LYS A 327 -3.28 10.57 -13.36
N ILE A 328 -2.07 10.08 -13.05
CA ILE A 328 -0.84 10.88 -13.12
C ILE A 328 -0.52 11.27 -14.57
N ALA A 329 -0.76 10.38 -15.54
CA ALA A 329 -0.55 10.67 -16.96
C ALA A 329 -1.48 11.76 -17.50
N GLU A 330 -2.72 11.84 -16.98
CA GLU A 330 -3.71 12.85 -17.35
C GLU A 330 -3.48 14.23 -16.71
N MET A 331 -2.74 14.29 -15.59
CA MET A 331 -2.46 15.54 -14.88
C MET A 331 -1.52 16.47 -15.65
N GLU A 332 -1.48 17.73 -15.19
CA GLU A 332 -0.39 18.64 -15.54
C GLU A 332 0.94 18.08 -15.02
N TYR A 333 1.97 18.27 -15.82
CA TYR A 333 3.29 17.72 -15.53
C TYR A 333 3.97 18.49 -14.40
N SER A 334 4.47 17.75 -13.43
CA SER A 334 5.51 18.19 -12.50
C SER A 334 6.68 17.22 -12.56
N GLY A 335 7.90 17.68 -12.25
CA GLY A 335 9.07 16.81 -12.30
C GLY A 335 8.95 15.54 -11.44
N ALA A 336 8.24 15.63 -10.33
CA ALA A 336 7.94 14.50 -9.44
C ALA A 336 7.10 13.40 -10.11
N ASN A 337 6.23 13.75 -11.08
CA ASN A 337 5.40 12.80 -11.79
C ASN A 337 6.24 11.75 -12.54
N SER A 338 7.36 12.17 -13.14
CA SER A 338 8.29 11.25 -13.81
C SER A 338 8.85 10.21 -12.86
N ILE A 339 9.17 10.59 -11.63
CA ILE A 339 9.71 9.66 -10.62
C ILE A 339 8.65 8.62 -10.27
N PHE A 340 7.45 9.07 -9.94
CA PHE A 340 6.37 8.16 -9.54
C PHE A 340 5.93 7.23 -10.68
N LEU A 341 5.81 7.76 -11.90
CA LEU A 341 5.50 6.94 -13.08
C LEU A 341 6.59 5.89 -13.32
N ARG A 342 7.87 6.28 -13.28
CA ARG A 342 8.98 5.35 -13.43
C ARG A 342 8.92 4.22 -12.39
N LEU A 343 8.73 4.55 -11.10
CA LEU A 343 8.69 3.57 -10.02
C LEU A 343 7.49 2.60 -10.14
N LEU A 344 6.36 3.09 -10.64
CA LEU A 344 5.18 2.26 -10.91
C LEU A 344 5.40 1.35 -12.14
N LEU A 345 6.05 1.85 -13.20
CA LEU A 345 6.44 1.07 -14.38
C LEU A 345 7.46 -0.02 -14.03
N ASP A 346 8.39 0.26 -13.12
CA ASP A 346 9.39 -0.70 -12.63
C ASP A 346 8.78 -1.89 -11.89
N LYS A 347 7.52 -1.81 -11.44
CA LYS A 347 6.78 -2.95 -10.89
C LYS A 347 6.47 -4.04 -11.92
N LYS A 348 6.54 -3.76 -13.20
CA LYS A 348 6.35 -4.71 -14.31
C LYS A 348 4.99 -5.41 -14.31
N TYR A 349 3.95 -4.72 -13.93
CA TYR A 349 2.60 -5.26 -13.98
C TYR A 349 2.09 -5.36 -15.42
N ALA A 350 1.25 -6.35 -15.70
CA ALA A 350 0.48 -6.37 -16.95
C ALA A 350 -0.54 -5.21 -16.92
N LEU A 351 -0.28 -4.19 -17.73
CA LEU A 351 -1.10 -2.98 -17.79
C LEU A 351 -2.19 -3.10 -18.85
N PRO A 352 -3.41 -2.62 -18.59
CA PRO A 352 -4.42 -2.45 -19.63
C PRO A 352 -3.93 -1.51 -20.74
N TYR A 353 -4.24 -1.79 -22.00
CA TYR A 353 -3.83 -0.94 -23.14
C TYR A 353 -4.24 0.52 -22.98
N ARG A 354 -5.42 0.79 -22.40
CA ARG A 354 -5.85 2.15 -22.09
C ARG A 354 -4.86 2.94 -21.25
N VAL A 355 -4.19 2.28 -20.30
CA VAL A 355 -3.18 2.92 -19.43
C VAL A 355 -1.91 3.18 -20.23
N LEU A 356 -1.48 2.24 -21.08
CA LEU A 356 -0.34 2.40 -21.96
C LEU A 356 -0.56 3.52 -22.97
N ASP A 357 -1.74 3.59 -23.57
CA ASP A 357 -2.12 4.64 -24.50
C ASP A 357 -2.08 6.03 -23.82
N ALA A 358 -2.59 6.13 -22.58
CA ALA A 358 -2.52 7.37 -21.81
C ALA A 358 -1.08 7.76 -21.44
N LEU A 359 -0.22 6.78 -21.13
CA LEU A 359 1.20 7.04 -20.87
C LEU A 359 1.93 7.52 -22.13
N VAL A 360 1.70 6.90 -23.28
CA VAL A 360 2.26 7.36 -24.56
C VAL A 360 1.79 8.78 -24.85
N PHE A 361 0.50 9.05 -24.70
CA PHE A 361 -0.06 10.38 -24.91
C PHE A 361 0.54 11.42 -23.94
N HIS A 362 0.78 11.04 -22.70
CA HIS A 362 1.48 11.89 -21.74
C HIS A 362 2.85 12.33 -22.27
N PHE A 363 3.66 11.42 -22.80
CA PHE A 363 4.95 11.78 -23.37
C PHE A 363 4.80 12.61 -24.65
N LEU A 364 3.85 12.32 -25.51
CA LEU A 364 3.65 13.05 -26.78
C LEU A 364 3.21 14.52 -26.56
N ARG A 365 2.63 14.85 -25.40
CA ARG A 365 2.32 16.27 -25.04
C ARG A 365 3.56 17.16 -25.01
N PHE A 366 4.75 16.61 -24.82
CA PHE A 366 6.01 17.35 -24.78
C PHE A 366 6.62 17.66 -26.16
N ARG A 367 5.93 17.36 -27.26
CA ARG A 367 6.42 17.70 -28.63
C ARG A 367 6.60 19.21 -28.81
N THR A 368 5.81 20.03 -28.16
CA THR A 368 5.84 21.49 -28.24
C THR A 368 6.55 22.17 -27.06
N GLU A 369 7.04 21.39 -26.11
CA GLU A 369 7.73 21.94 -24.94
C GLU A 369 9.11 22.49 -25.34
N LYS A 370 9.39 23.73 -24.91
CA LYS A 370 10.63 24.44 -25.22
C LYS A 370 11.65 24.40 -24.06
N ARG A 371 11.17 24.06 -22.86
CA ARG A 371 12.05 23.95 -21.70
C ARG A 371 12.85 22.66 -21.77
N GLU A 372 14.07 22.71 -21.32
CA GLU A 372 14.89 21.50 -21.20
C GLU A 372 14.24 20.52 -20.21
N LEU A 373 14.05 19.28 -20.65
CA LEU A 373 13.38 18.27 -19.86
C LEU A 373 14.36 17.61 -18.88
N PRO A 374 13.90 17.33 -17.62
CA PRO A 374 14.73 16.65 -16.63
C PRO A 374 15.21 15.28 -17.12
N VAL A 375 16.40 14.86 -16.71
CA VAL A 375 16.92 13.51 -17.00
C VAL A 375 15.93 12.43 -16.54
N LEU A 376 15.25 12.67 -15.41
CA LEU A 376 14.22 11.78 -14.86
C LEU A 376 13.04 11.53 -15.82
N TRP A 377 12.68 12.52 -16.65
CA TRP A 377 11.66 12.34 -17.69
C TRP A 377 12.14 11.35 -18.77
N HIS A 378 13.37 11.50 -19.25
CA HIS A 378 13.96 10.59 -20.23
C HIS A 378 14.14 9.17 -19.66
N GLN A 379 14.51 9.06 -18.38
CA GLN A 379 14.60 7.77 -17.69
C GLN A 379 13.22 7.09 -17.56
N CYS A 380 12.16 7.87 -17.32
CA CYS A 380 10.79 7.35 -17.27
C CYS A 380 10.37 6.81 -18.65
N LEU A 381 10.65 7.54 -19.72
CA LEU A 381 10.38 7.11 -21.09
C LEU A 381 11.20 5.84 -21.47
N LEU A 382 12.47 5.78 -21.06
CA LEU A 382 13.30 4.58 -21.25
C LEU A 382 12.69 3.38 -20.52
N THR A 383 12.23 3.56 -19.28
CA THR A 383 11.60 2.48 -18.52
C THR A 383 10.30 1.98 -19.19
N LEU A 384 9.49 2.90 -19.73
CA LEU A 384 8.30 2.53 -20.51
C LEU A 384 8.70 1.69 -21.74
N ALA A 385 9.68 2.17 -22.52
CA ALA A 385 10.16 1.46 -23.71
C ALA A 385 10.71 0.07 -23.34
N GLN A 386 11.57 -0.04 -22.34
CA GLN A 386 12.17 -1.32 -21.93
C GLN A 386 11.14 -2.35 -21.43
N ARG A 387 10.08 -1.89 -20.74
CA ARG A 387 9.12 -2.80 -20.10
C ARG A 387 7.95 -3.19 -20.99
N TYR A 388 7.48 -2.27 -21.82
CA TYR A 388 6.21 -2.39 -22.53
C TYR A 388 6.33 -2.23 -24.05
N LYS A 389 7.55 -2.32 -24.62
CA LYS A 389 7.80 -2.18 -26.05
C LYS A 389 6.97 -3.10 -26.95
N ALA A 390 6.63 -4.31 -26.48
CA ALA A 390 5.79 -5.26 -27.20
C ALA A 390 4.31 -4.91 -27.16
N ASP A 391 3.89 -4.16 -26.14
CA ASP A 391 2.49 -3.77 -25.93
C ASP A 391 2.13 -2.43 -26.63
N LEU A 392 3.11 -1.79 -27.31
CA LEU A 392 2.91 -0.54 -28.04
C LEU A 392 2.52 -0.82 -29.50
N ALA A 393 1.59 -0.01 -30.04
CA ALA A 393 1.21 -0.05 -31.46
C ALA A 393 2.30 0.58 -32.35
N THR A 394 2.30 0.26 -33.64
CA THR A 394 3.25 0.79 -34.64
C THR A 394 3.24 2.31 -34.64
N GLU A 395 2.05 2.92 -34.74
CA GLU A 395 1.87 4.38 -34.73
C GLU A 395 2.45 5.04 -33.47
N GLN A 396 2.26 4.38 -32.32
CA GLN A 396 2.77 4.87 -31.03
C GLN A 396 4.30 4.86 -30.99
N LYS A 397 4.93 3.81 -31.52
CA LYS A 397 6.39 3.70 -31.60
C LYS A 397 6.97 4.75 -32.53
N GLU A 398 6.39 4.96 -33.70
CA GLU A 398 6.80 5.99 -34.63
C GLU A 398 6.68 7.39 -34.03
N ALA A 399 5.54 7.69 -33.39
CA ALA A 399 5.33 8.95 -32.69
C ALA A 399 6.33 9.23 -31.56
N LEU A 400 6.73 8.19 -30.82
CA LEU A 400 7.77 8.29 -29.78
C LEU A 400 9.17 8.46 -30.39
N LEU A 401 9.46 7.83 -31.52
CA LEU A 401 10.73 8.02 -32.25
C LEU A 401 10.85 9.45 -32.79
N ASP A 402 9.76 10.03 -33.27
CA ASP A 402 9.72 11.44 -33.70
C ASP A 402 9.88 12.39 -32.50
N LEU A 403 9.27 12.07 -31.35
CA LEU A 403 9.47 12.83 -30.12
C LEU A 403 10.94 12.88 -29.70
N LEU A 404 11.68 11.76 -29.82
CA LEU A 404 13.11 11.69 -29.50
C LEU A 404 14.00 12.52 -30.43
N ARG A 405 13.50 12.94 -31.61
CA ARG A 405 14.22 13.89 -32.50
C ARG A 405 14.02 15.33 -32.00
N LEU A 406 12.86 15.63 -31.40
CA LEU A 406 12.53 16.96 -30.87
C LEU A 406 13.10 17.18 -29.48
N GLN A 407 13.12 16.14 -28.67
CA GLN A 407 13.60 16.16 -27.27
C GLN A 407 14.78 15.18 -27.11
N PRO A 408 15.95 15.50 -27.66
CA PRO A 408 17.09 14.60 -27.60
C PRO A 408 17.80 14.65 -26.26
N HIS A 409 18.27 13.48 -25.80
CA HIS A 409 19.21 13.35 -24.67
C HIS A 409 20.42 12.53 -25.13
N PRO A 410 21.66 12.97 -24.89
CA PRO A 410 22.86 12.38 -25.50
C PRO A 410 23.04 10.89 -25.18
N GLN A 411 22.73 10.47 -23.96
CA GLN A 411 22.91 9.09 -23.51
C GLN A 411 21.66 8.23 -23.62
N LEU A 412 20.48 8.79 -23.28
CA LEU A 412 19.25 8.02 -23.14
C LEU A 412 18.48 7.84 -24.44
N SER A 413 18.52 8.84 -25.35
CA SER A 413 17.77 8.75 -26.61
C SER A 413 18.24 7.60 -27.53
N PRO A 414 19.53 7.29 -27.66
CA PRO A 414 19.97 6.12 -28.43
C PRO A 414 19.45 4.81 -27.89
N GLU A 415 19.42 4.65 -26.54
CA GLU A 415 18.91 3.46 -25.87
C GLU A 415 17.40 3.30 -26.07
N ILE A 416 16.62 4.39 -25.88
CA ILE A 416 15.17 4.37 -26.10
C ILE A 416 14.87 3.97 -27.56
N ARG A 417 15.61 4.52 -28.52
CA ARG A 417 15.43 4.20 -29.93
C ARG A 417 15.72 2.72 -30.20
N ARG A 418 16.81 2.19 -29.65
CA ARG A 418 17.17 0.78 -29.78
C ARG A 418 16.07 -0.13 -29.24
N GLU A 419 15.52 0.20 -28.04
CA GLU A 419 14.47 -0.59 -27.41
C GLU A 419 13.17 -0.56 -28.23
N LEU A 420 12.74 0.60 -28.73
CA LEU A 420 11.52 0.72 -29.54
C LEU A 420 11.62 -0.01 -30.87
N GLN A 421 12.82 -0.02 -31.51
CA GLN A 421 13.05 -0.70 -32.79
C GLN A 421 13.23 -2.21 -32.66
N SER A 422 13.63 -2.71 -31.47
CA SER A 422 13.95 -4.12 -31.26
C SER A 422 12.72 -5.02 -31.03
N ALA A 423 11.51 -4.48 -30.91
CA ALA A 423 10.32 -5.25 -30.58
C ALA A 423 9.26 -5.20 -31.68
N VAL A 424 8.57 -6.31 -31.88
CA VAL A 424 7.40 -6.38 -32.77
C VAL A 424 6.27 -5.59 -32.09
N PRO A 425 5.56 -4.69 -32.80
CA PRO A 425 4.40 -3.99 -32.29
C PRO A 425 3.21 -4.94 -32.07
N ARG A 426 2.30 -4.51 -31.17
CA ARG A 426 1.09 -5.32 -30.82
C ARG A 426 0.07 -5.47 -31.96
N ASP A 427 0.12 -4.58 -32.94
CA ASP A 427 -0.80 -4.50 -34.08
C ASP A 427 -0.31 -5.29 -35.32
N VAL A 428 0.92 -5.83 -35.28
CA VAL A 428 1.43 -6.74 -36.28
C VAL A 428 1.02 -8.15 -35.86
N GLU A 429 -0.01 -8.71 -36.48
CA GLU A 429 -0.38 -10.12 -36.31
C GLU A 429 0.79 -10.99 -36.78
N ASP A 430 1.15 -11.99 -35.95
CA ASP A 430 2.05 -13.06 -36.35
C ASP A 430 1.39 -13.76 -37.55
N VAL A 431 1.81 -13.45 -38.75
CA VAL A 431 1.41 -14.19 -39.95
C VAL A 431 1.91 -15.62 -39.72
N PRO A 432 1.05 -16.61 -39.60
CA PRO A 432 1.51 -17.97 -39.42
C PRO A 432 2.42 -18.32 -40.61
N ILE A 433 3.67 -18.68 -40.32
CA ILE A 433 4.61 -19.16 -41.29
C ILE A 433 3.98 -20.49 -41.80
N THR A 434 3.29 -20.41 -42.90
CA THR A 434 2.94 -21.61 -43.68
C THR A 434 4.24 -22.19 -44.15
N MET A 435 4.70 -23.26 -43.49
CA MET A 435 5.78 -24.10 -43.96
C MET A 435 5.25 -24.84 -45.20
N ASP A 436 5.65 -24.38 -46.38
CA ASP A 436 5.54 -25.19 -47.60
C ASP A 436 6.62 -26.27 -47.59
#